data_9c883c5b75b9066e8bb3347716f091c6
#
_entry.id   9c883c5b75b9066e8bb3347716f091c6
#
_cell.length_a   1.000
_cell.length_b   1.000
_cell.length_c   1.000
_cell.angle_alpha   90.00
_cell.angle_beta   90.00
_cell.angle_gamma   90.00
#
_symmetry.space_group_name_H-M   'P 1'
#
loop_
_entity.id
_entity.type
_entity.pdbx_description
1 polymer ?
#
loop_
_entity_poly.entity_id
_entity_poly.type
_entity_poly.pdbx_seq_one_letter_code
_entity_poly.pdbx_strand_id
1 'polypeptide(L)'
;MKLHGALKGLICEIASLDSIVDAIKNRKIIIINYNGDEPGGTGIRQIEPVCLGVSKSGNKVLRAWDSEGASHTSYNGEQPLPGWRLFRLDKILSNKPTGEVYNEPKPGYNFNGDKSMISVIINATFNDDSLIQ
;
A
#
# COMPACT_ATOMS: atom_id res chain seq x y z
N MET A 1 -16.69 -27.62 9.92
CA MET A 1 -16.35 -27.37 8.51
C MET A 1 -14.87 -27.11 8.38
N LYS A 2 -14.14 -28.11 7.98
CA LYS A 2 -12.68 -28.02 8.02
C LYS A 2 -12.07 -27.20 6.88
N LEU A 3 -12.73 -27.17 5.74
CA LEU A 3 -12.26 -26.36 4.60
C LEU A 3 -12.41 -24.88 4.89
N HIS A 4 -13.17 -24.55 5.91
CA HIS A 4 -13.52 -23.19 6.24
C HIS A 4 -12.31 -22.28 6.50
N GLY A 5 -11.32 -22.77 7.21
CA GLY A 5 -10.15 -21.95 7.55
C GLY A 5 -9.32 -21.59 6.33
N ALA A 6 -9.02 -22.56 5.47
CA ALA A 6 -8.22 -22.33 4.28
C ALA A 6 -8.97 -21.44 3.29
N LEU A 7 -10.27 -21.69 3.13
CA LEU A 7 -11.10 -20.91 2.22
C LEU A 7 -11.25 -19.48 2.70
N LYS A 8 -11.39 -19.30 4.00
CA LYS A 8 -11.48 -17.98 4.60
C LYS A 8 -10.20 -17.16 4.36
N GLY A 9 -9.03 -17.79 4.50
CA GLY A 9 -7.77 -17.13 4.23
C GLY A 9 -7.63 -16.68 2.80
N LEU A 10 -8.03 -17.54 1.86
CA LEU A 10 -7.99 -17.22 0.45
C LEU A 10 -8.93 -16.06 0.10
N ILE A 11 -10.13 -16.07 0.66
CA ILE A 11 -11.09 -14.98 0.44
C ILE A 11 -10.56 -13.67 0.98
N CYS A 12 -9.94 -13.67 2.15
CA CYS A 12 -9.36 -12.46 2.73
C CYS A 12 -8.25 -11.89 1.85
N GLU A 13 -7.39 -12.75 1.29
CA GLU A 13 -6.33 -12.31 0.40
C GLU A 13 -6.89 -11.69 -0.87
N ILE A 14 -7.89 -12.31 -1.47
CA ILE A 14 -8.54 -11.78 -2.67
C ILE A 14 -9.21 -10.44 -2.37
N ALA A 15 -9.93 -10.36 -1.25
CA ALA A 15 -10.59 -9.13 -0.85
C ALA A 15 -9.59 -8.01 -0.60
N SER A 16 -8.45 -8.32 0.03
CA SER A 16 -7.40 -7.32 0.26
C SER A 16 -6.82 -6.81 -1.05
N LEU A 17 -6.58 -7.70 -2.00
CA LEU A 17 -6.07 -7.31 -3.32
C LEU A 17 -7.05 -6.38 -4.02
N ASP A 18 -8.32 -6.76 -4.07
CA ASP A 18 -9.36 -5.96 -4.73
C ASP A 18 -9.52 -4.60 -4.04
N SER A 19 -9.48 -4.57 -2.72
CA SER A 19 -9.60 -3.33 -1.96
C SER A 19 -8.42 -2.40 -2.22
N ILE A 20 -7.22 -2.94 -2.31
CA ILE A 20 -6.02 -2.16 -2.60
C ILE A 20 -6.05 -1.61 -4.02
N VAL A 21 -6.43 -2.45 -4.99
CA VAL A 21 -6.57 -2.01 -6.38
C VAL A 21 -7.60 -0.88 -6.48
N ASP A 22 -8.75 -1.04 -5.83
CA ASP A 22 -9.78 -0.02 -5.81
C ASP A 22 -9.27 1.28 -5.18
N ALA A 23 -8.54 1.18 -4.09
CA ALA A 23 -7.99 2.34 -3.41
C ALA A 23 -7.00 3.10 -4.32
N ILE A 24 -6.18 2.38 -5.09
CA ILE A 24 -5.24 3.01 -6.01
C ILE A 24 -6.01 3.68 -7.16
N LYS A 25 -6.96 2.97 -7.75
CA LYS A 25 -7.74 3.49 -8.89
C LYS A 25 -8.51 4.75 -8.52
N ASN A 26 -9.05 4.78 -7.33
CA ASN A 26 -9.89 5.89 -6.86
C ASN A 26 -9.17 6.83 -5.91
N ARG A 27 -7.88 6.63 -5.72
CA ARG A 27 -7.02 7.50 -4.90
C ARG A 27 -7.54 7.65 -3.49
N LYS A 28 -7.93 6.55 -2.89
CA LYS A 28 -8.47 6.54 -1.53
C LYS A 28 -7.35 6.50 -0.50
N ILE A 29 -7.51 7.30 0.54
CA ILE A 29 -6.65 7.21 1.73
C ILE A 29 -7.21 6.10 2.58
N ILE A 30 -6.35 5.15 2.95
CA ILE A 30 -6.79 3.97 3.70
C ILE A 30 -5.99 3.82 4.99
N ILE A 31 -6.58 3.09 5.90
CA ILE A 31 -5.92 2.68 7.14
C ILE A 31 -5.64 1.19 7.02
N ILE A 32 -4.41 0.79 7.25
CA ILE A 32 -4.03 -0.63 7.25
C ILE A 32 -3.53 -1.03 8.62
N ASN A 33 -3.70 -2.31 8.93
CA ASN A 33 -3.03 -2.94 10.06
C ASN A 33 -1.93 -3.81 9.46
N TYR A 34 -0.69 -3.41 9.69
CA TYR A 34 0.47 -4.05 9.07
C TYR A 34 1.24 -4.88 10.08
N ASN A 35 1.59 -6.10 9.69
CA ASN A 35 2.36 -7.02 10.52
C ASN A 35 3.80 -7.08 10.02
N GLY A 36 4.56 -6.03 10.27
CA GLY A 36 5.97 -6.01 9.95
C GLY A 36 6.76 -6.88 10.92
N ASP A 37 7.86 -7.44 10.44
CA ASP A 37 8.68 -8.33 11.25
C ASP A 37 9.63 -7.58 12.18
N GLU A 38 9.93 -6.33 11.85
CA GLU A 38 10.93 -5.54 12.55
C GLU A 38 10.29 -4.76 13.69
N PRO A 39 11.05 -4.48 14.76
CA PRO A 39 10.56 -3.63 15.84
C PRO A 39 10.07 -2.28 15.30
N GLY A 40 8.88 -1.86 15.71
CA GLY A 40 8.29 -0.63 15.23
C GLY A 40 7.60 -0.74 13.88
N GLY A 41 7.70 -1.89 13.21
CA GLY A 41 7.08 -2.10 11.90
C GLY A 41 5.63 -2.55 11.95
N THR A 42 5.20 -3.13 13.07
CA THR A 42 3.85 -3.64 13.24
C THR A 42 2.95 -2.55 13.78
N GLY A 43 1.75 -2.42 13.25
CA GLY A 43 0.76 -1.51 13.78
C GLY A 43 -0.12 -0.89 12.72
N ILE A 44 -0.91 0.09 13.16
CA ILE A 44 -1.86 0.80 12.34
C ILE A 44 -1.14 1.91 11.59
N ARG A 45 -1.46 2.06 10.29
CA ARG A 45 -0.88 3.11 9.44
C ARG A 45 -1.96 3.73 8.58
N GLN A 46 -1.88 5.03 8.39
CA GLN A 46 -2.71 5.73 7.42
C GLN A 46 -1.86 6.01 6.19
N ILE A 47 -2.29 5.50 5.05
CA ILE A 47 -1.47 5.54 3.83
C ILE A 47 -2.25 6.02 2.61
N GLU A 48 -1.50 6.54 1.64
CA GLU A 48 -2.00 6.86 0.30
C GLU A 48 -1.35 5.86 -0.66
N PRO A 49 -2.06 4.78 -1.02
CA PRO A 49 -1.49 3.75 -1.89
C PRO A 49 -1.42 4.23 -3.33
N VAL A 50 -0.26 4.12 -3.95
CA VAL A 50 -0.05 4.67 -5.30
C VAL A 50 0.37 3.64 -6.34
N CYS A 51 0.98 2.53 -5.93
CA CYS A 51 1.47 1.57 -6.89
C CYS A 51 1.50 0.17 -6.28
N LEU A 52 0.94 -0.78 -7.00
CA LEU A 52 0.97 -2.19 -6.65
C LEU A 52 1.75 -2.93 -7.71
N GLY A 53 2.70 -3.75 -7.31
CA GLY A 53 3.51 -4.50 -8.25
C GLY A 53 4.06 -5.77 -7.64
N VAL A 54 5.01 -6.37 -8.35
CA VAL A 54 5.67 -7.60 -7.91
C VAL A 54 7.16 -7.31 -7.77
N SER A 55 7.72 -7.65 -6.63
CA SER A 55 9.13 -7.45 -6.35
C SER A 55 9.99 -8.54 -7.02
N LYS A 56 11.31 -8.34 -7.00
CA LYS A 56 12.25 -9.32 -7.56
C LYS A 56 12.14 -10.67 -6.89
N SER A 57 11.74 -10.72 -5.64
CA SER A 57 11.53 -11.97 -4.91
C SER A 57 10.17 -12.61 -5.15
N GLY A 58 9.32 -12.00 -5.98
CA GLY A 58 8.03 -12.56 -6.34
C GLY A 58 6.89 -12.17 -5.41
N ASN A 59 7.12 -11.29 -4.47
CA ASN A 59 6.07 -10.83 -3.55
C ASN A 59 5.28 -9.69 -4.16
N LYS A 60 3.96 -9.69 -3.92
CA LYS A 60 3.16 -8.50 -4.22
C LYS A 60 3.50 -7.43 -3.20
N VAL A 61 3.82 -6.25 -3.69
CA VAL A 61 4.26 -5.13 -2.85
C VAL A 61 3.50 -3.87 -3.23
N LEU A 62 3.26 -3.05 -2.21
CA LEU A 62 2.51 -1.80 -2.33
C LEU A 62 3.41 -0.64 -1.97
N ARG A 63 3.59 0.28 -2.89
CA ARG A 63 4.25 1.56 -2.61
C ARG A 63 3.18 2.55 -2.17
N ALA A 64 3.38 3.18 -1.02
CA ALA A 64 2.42 4.11 -0.47
C ALA A 64 3.13 5.21 0.31
N TRP A 65 2.46 6.36 0.40
CA TRP A 65 2.89 7.44 1.29
C TRP A 65 2.31 7.16 2.67
N ASP A 66 3.19 6.94 3.62
CA ASP A 66 2.80 6.66 5.00
C ASP A 66 2.77 7.99 5.75
N SER A 67 1.59 8.50 6.01
CA SER A 67 1.42 9.79 6.65
C SER A 67 1.56 9.71 8.16
N GLU A 68 1.15 8.58 8.74
CA GLU A 68 1.26 8.38 10.19
C GLU A 68 1.12 6.92 10.54
N GLY A 69 1.58 6.56 11.73
CA GLY A 69 1.43 5.23 12.27
C GLY A 69 2.78 4.57 12.55
N ALA A 70 2.75 3.25 12.76
CA ALA A 70 3.94 2.49 13.08
C ALA A 70 4.89 2.39 11.90
N SER A 71 6.19 2.42 12.16
CA SER A 71 7.21 2.25 11.13
C SER A 71 8.53 1.87 11.78
N HIS A 72 9.15 0.79 11.29
CA HIS A 72 10.43 0.35 11.79
C HIS A 72 11.50 1.43 11.63
N THR A 73 11.59 2.02 10.44
CA THR A 73 12.61 3.02 10.17
C THR A 73 12.38 4.30 10.95
N SER A 74 11.13 4.67 11.17
CA SER A 74 10.79 5.81 12.02
C SER A 74 11.12 5.51 13.47
N TYR A 75 10.83 4.31 13.93
CA TYR A 75 11.14 3.87 15.30
C TYR A 75 12.64 3.99 15.58
N ASN A 76 13.47 3.63 14.60
CA ASN A 76 14.93 3.69 14.73
C ASN A 76 15.49 5.07 14.41
N GLY A 77 14.67 6.03 14.01
CA GLY A 77 15.12 7.35 13.64
C GLY A 77 15.76 7.45 12.27
N GLU A 78 15.68 6.39 11.46
CA GLU A 78 16.30 6.36 10.14
C GLU A 78 15.48 7.10 9.09
N GLN A 79 14.16 6.91 9.12
CA GLN A 79 13.24 7.56 8.19
C GLN A 79 12.00 8.00 8.95
N PRO A 80 11.96 9.23 9.42
CA PRO A 80 10.78 9.71 10.13
C PRO A 80 9.56 9.78 9.20
N LEU A 81 8.37 9.65 9.77
CA LEU A 81 7.13 9.86 9.05
C LEU A 81 6.81 11.37 9.00
N PRO A 82 6.12 11.85 7.95
CA PRO A 82 5.61 11.05 6.84
C PRO A 82 6.70 10.72 5.81
N GLY A 83 6.45 9.71 5.00
CA GLY A 83 7.40 9.33 3.96
C GLY A 83 6.94 8.13 3.15
N TRP A 84 7.70 7.83 2.10
CA TRP A 84 7.41 6.70 1.25
C TRP A 84 7.77 5.38 1.95
N ARG A 85 6.90 4.37 1.78
CA ARG A 85 7.11 3.03 2.32
C ARG A 85 6.69 1.99 1.31
N LEU A 86 7.32 0.82 1.41
CA LEU A 86 6.97 -0.34 0.62
C LEU A 86 6.41 -1.40 1.56
N PHE A 87 5.20 -1.85 1.28
CA PHE A 87 4.50 -2.83 2.11
C PHE A 87 4.32 -4.14 1.34
N ARG A 88 4.54 -5.26 2.00
CA ARG A 88 4.19 -6.55 1.42
C ARG A 88 2.70 -6.78 1.63
N LEU A 89 2.02 -7.16 0.55
CA LEU A 89 0.59 -7.35 0.60
C LEU A 89 0.18 -8.46 1.57
N ASP A 90 0.99 -9.51 1.66
CA ASP A 90 0.71 -10.64 2.55
C ASP A 90 0.85 -10.29 4.04
N LYS A 91 1.40 -9.14 4.35
CA LYS A 91 1.53 -8.66 5.73
C LYS A 91 0.50 -7.61 6.10
N ILE A 92 -0.38 -7.24 5.17
CA ILE A 92 -1.50 -6.36 5.46
C ILE A 92 -2.63 -7.20 6.01
N LEU A 93 -2.87 -7.10 7.31
CA LEU A 93 -3.89 -7.90 8.00
C LEU A 93 -5.29 -7.40 7.72
N SER A 94 -5.45 -6.10 7.54
CA SER A 94 -6.72 -5.48 7.22
C SER A 94 -6.50 -4.13 6.57
N ASN A 95 -7.48 -3.67 5.81
CA ASN A 95 -7.46 -2.33 5.23
C ASN A 95 -8.87 -1.79 5.21
N LYS A 96 -8.99 -0.46 5.34
CA LYS A 96 -10.27 0.22 5.46
C LYS A 96 -10.13 1.62 4.91
N PRO A 97 -11.03 2.07 4.02
CA PRO A 97 -10.98 3.45 3.54
C PRO A 97 -11.38 4.41 4.65
N THR A 98 -10.75 5.59 4.64
CA THR A 98 -11.06 6.65 5.61
C THR A 98 -12.27 7.48 5.18
N GLY A 99 -12.66 7.39 3.90
CA GLY A 99 -13.64 8.29 3.33
C GLY A 99 -13.00 9.48 2.63
N GLU A 100 -11.71 9.65 2.76
CA GLU A 100 -10.99 10.74 2.11
C GLU A 100 -10.21 10.22 0.91
N VAL A 101 -9.91 11.12 -0.01
CA VAL A 101 -9.12 10.83 -1.21
C VAL A 101 -7.95 11.79 -1.28
N TYR A 102 -6.93 11.42 -2.04
CA TYR A 102 -5.85 12.33 -2.35
C TYR A 102 -5.94 12.71 -3.83
N ASN A 103 -5.70 13.99 -4.12
CA ASN A 103 -5.89 14.52 -5.47
C ASN A 103 -4.59 14.74 -6.21
N GLU A 104 -3.49 14.81 -5.49
CA GLU A 104 -2.17 15.07 -6.03
C GLU A 104 -1.17 14.06 -5.52
N PRO A 105 -0.17 13.70 -6.33
CA PRO A 105 0.87 12.80 -5.85
C PRO A 105 1.77 13.53 -4.85
N LYS A 106 2.24 12.79 -3.87
CA LYS A 106 3.26 13.31 -2.96
C LYS A 106 4.59 13.42 -3.69
N PRO A 107 5.50 14.28 -3.23
CA PRO A 107 6.82 14.40 -3.84
C PRO A 107 7.53 13.06 -3.95
N GLY A 108 8.14 12.82 -5.08
CA GLY A 108 8.86 11.57 -5.32
C GLY A 108 8.03 10.45 -5.94
N TYR A 109 6.77 10.71 -6.27
CA TYR A 109 5.96 9.72 -6.93
C TYR A 109 6.53 9.39 -8.31
N ASN A 110 6.63 8.09 -8.61
CA ASN A 110 7.14 7.60 -9.89
C ASN A 110 6.02 6.94 -10.69
N PHE A 111 5.63 7.59 -11.78
CA PHE A 111 4.58 7.07 -12.66
C PHE A 111 4.94 5.76 -13.33
N ASN A 112 6.21 5.46 -13.43
CA ASN A 112 6.67 4.23 -14.05
C ASN A 112 6.75 3.07 -13.07
N GLY A 113 6.28 3.26 -11.86
CA GLY A 113 6.30 2.24 -10.82
C GLY A 113 7.44 2.48 -9.85
N ASP A 114 7.97 1.41 -9.31
CA ASP A 114 9.01 1.48 -8.31
C ASP A 114 10.17 0.59 -8.74
N LYS A 115 11.39 1.05 -8.57
CA LYS A 115 12.56 0.28 -9.00
C LYS A 115 12.75 -1.03 -8.22
N SER A 116 12.05 -1.19 -7.11
CA SER A 116 12.04 -2.46 -6.39
C SER A 116 11.08 -3.48 -7.00
N MET A 117 10.29 -3.07 -8.00
CA MET A 117 9.31 -3.92 -8.66
C MET A 117 9.82 -4.37 -10.02
N ILE A 118 9.67 -5.65 -10.33
CA ILE A 118 9.98 -6.16 -11.68
C ILE A 118 8.79 -6.02 -12.62
N SER A 119 7.59 -5.85 -12.07
CA SER A 119 6.39 -5.57 -12.85
C SER A 119 5.43 -4.75 -12.02
N VAL A 120 4.62 -3.96 -12.70
CA VAL A 120 3.61 -3.10 -12.08
C VAL A 120 2.24 -3.64 -12.44
N ILE A 121 1.39 -3.84 -11.44
CA ILE A 121 0.02 -4.29 -11.63
C ILE A 121 -0.87 -3.09 -11.88
N ILE A 122 -0.74 -2.05 -11.06
CA ILE A 122 -1.52 -0.82 -11.21
C ILE A 122 -0.79 0.35 -10.55
N ASN A 123 -0.89 1.52 -11.19
CA ASN A 123 -0.41 2.80 -10.67
C ASN A 123 -1.59 3.74 -10.50
N ALA A 124 -1.53 4.60 -9.49
CA ALA A 124 -2.48 5.70 -9.36
C ALA A 124 -2.30 6.66 -10.53
N THR A 125 -3.42 7.10 -11.08
CA THR A 125 -3.44 8.13 -12.11
C THR A 125 -4.09 9.37 -11.55
N PHE A 126 -3.59 10.51 -11.97
CA PHE A 126 -4.09 11.79 -11.50
C PHE A 126 -4.72 12.50 -12.68
N ASN A 127 -5.97 12.88 -12.49
CA ASN A 127 -6.74 13.55 -13.52
C ASN A 127 -6.29 15.00 -13.59
N ASP A 128 -5.22 15.22 -14.31
CA ASP A 128 -4.65 16.54 -14.50
C ASP A 128 -4.93 16.96 -15.93
N ASP A 129 -5.70 18.00 -16.09
CA ASP A 129 -6.07 18.49 -17.40
C ASP A 129 -4.85 18.82 -18.26
N SER A 130 -3.76 19.19 -17.65
CA SER A 130 -2.54 19.47 -18.39
C SER A 130 -1.99 18.23 -19.10
N LEU A 131 -2.31 17.04 -18.63
CA LEU A 131 -1.86 15.80 -19.23
C LEU A 131 -2.68 15.45 -20.47
N ILE A 132 -3.84 16.02 -20.59
CA ILE A 132 -4.75 15.77 -21.71
C ILE A 132 -4.41 16.67 -22.90
N GLN A 133 -3.75 17.72 -22.63
CA GLN A 133 -3.41 18.74 -23.65
C GLN A 133 -2.35 18.29 -24.67
#